data_d68e3e126aad57dc773d0c7904536e8b
#
_entry.id   d68e3e126aad57dc773d0c7904536e8b
#
_cell.length_a   1.000
_cell.length_b   1.000
_cell.length_c   1.000
_cell.angle_alpha   90.00
_cell.angle_beta   90.00
_cell.angle_gamma   90.00
#
_symmetry.space_group_name_H-M   'P 1'
#
loop_
_entity.id
_entity.type
_entity.pdbx_description
1 polymer ?
#
loop_
_entity_poly.entity_id
_entity_poly.type
_entity_poly.pdbx_seq_one_letter_code
_entity_poly.pdbx_strand_id
1 'polypeptide(L)'
;MRPTRRRTRLLLAASAAVAALAVPLGVHVARGADSGTAAEPPKPEPAGSECRTTVEGSRVVAYCHNPYPSTDLVQLHTECARWWDVDADGTAVAVAPGRTVRLEDRCWKEIATAWVSHRPAPL
;
A
#
# COMPACT_ATOMS: atom_id res chain seq x y z
N MET A 1 -28.40 29.67 -21.68
CA MET A 1 -28.74 28.73 -22.77
C MET A 1 -27.78 27.53 -22.70
N ARG A 2 -28.26 26.35 -22.35
CA ARG A 2 -27.45 25.11 -22.27
C ARG A 2 -27.77 24.26 -23.51
N PRO A 3 -26.82 23.75 -24.29
CA PRO A 3 -27.10 22.79 -25.33
C PRO A 3 -27.20 21.37 -24.76
N THR A 4 -28.35 20.77 -24.96
CA THR A 4 -28.63 19.34 -24.67
C THR A 4 -27.99 18.47 -25.77
N ARG A 5 -27.02 17.65 -25.40
CA ARG A 5 -26.48 16.58 -26.26
C ARG A 5 -27.42 15.38 -26.30
N ARG A 6 -28.07 15.16 -27.44
CA ARG A 6 -28.82 13.94 -27.74
C ARG A 6 -27.87 12.77 -27.91
N ARG A 7 -28.12 11.69 -27.11
CA ARG A 7 -27.46 10.39 -27.29
C ARG A 7 -28.18 9.60 -28.38
N THR A 8 -27.53 9.37 -29.49
CA THR A 8 -27.98 8.44 -30.53
C THR A 8 -27.59 7.02 -30.10
N ARG A 9 -28.58 6.17 -29.91
CA ARG A 9 -28.37 4.73 -29.68
C ARG A 9 -28.34 4.04 -31.04
N LEU A 10 -27.21 3.47 -31.42
CA LEU A 10 -27.08 2.53 -32.53
C LEU A 10 -27.24 1.11 -31.96
N LEU A 11 -28.32 0.47 -32.40
CA LEU A 11 -28.56 -0.96 -32.20
C LEU A 11 -27.91 -1.70 -33.36
N LEU A 12 -26.94 -2.54 -33.10
CA LEU A 12 -26.38 -3.50 -34.05
C LEU A 12 -26.78 -4.90 -33.63
N ALA A 13 -27.50 -5.56 -34.52
CA ALA A 13 -28.02 -6.89 -34.37
C ALA A 13 -26.91 -7.95 -34.46
N ALA A 14 -27.01 -8.93 -33.59
CA ALA A 14 -26.11 -10.08 -33.53
C ALA A 14 -26.59 -11.17 -34.51
N SER A 15 -25.67 -11.69 -35.32
CA SER A 15 -25.86 -12.91 -36.07
C SER A 15 -25.17 -14.08 -35.37
N ALA A 16 -25.93 -15.09 -35.02
CA ALA A 16 -25.44 -16.33 -34.44
C ALA A 16 -24.89 -17.26 -35.53
N ALA A 17 -23.68 -17.71 -35.40
CA ALA A 17 -23.10 -18.83 -36.16
C ALA A 17 -22.84 -19.99 -35.19
N VAL A 18 -23.58 -21.08 -35.35
CA VAL A 18 -23.34 -22.34 -34.64
C VAL A 18 -22.33 -23.14 -35.43
N ALA A 19 -21.15 -23.36 -34.86
CA ALA A 19 -20.16 -24.30 -35.36
C ALA A 19 -20.06 -25.49 -34.40
N ALA A 20 -20.55 -26.64 -34.82
CA ALA A 20 -20.37 -27.93 -34.15
C ALA A 20 -18.94 -28.41 -34.44
N LEU A 21 -18.13 -28.58 -33.44
CA LEU A 21 -16.83 -29.20 -33.52
C LEU A 21 -16.80 -30.53 -32.77
N ALA A 22 -16.49 -31.58 -33.52
CA ALA A 22 -16.31 -32.95 -33.02
C ALA A 22 -15.16 -33.02 -32.00
N VAL A 23 -15.42 -33.68 -30.87
CA VAL A 23 -14.44 -33.96 -29.84
C VAL A 23 -13.69 -35.27 -30.22
N PRO A 24 -12.36 -35.25 -30.38
CA PRO A 24 -11.59 -36.47 -30.41
C PRO A 24 -11.45 -37.03 -28.99
N LEU A 25 -11.80 -38.29 -28.80
CA LEU A 25 -11.51 -39.04 -27.57
C LEU A 25 -9.98 -39.20 -27.45
N GLY A 26 -9.37 -38.28 -26.71
CA GLY A 26 -7.99 -38.42 -26.25
C GLY A 26 -7.95 -39.31 -25.01
N VAL A 27 -7.29 -40.45 -25.14
CA VAL A 27 -6.94 -41.30 -23.99
C VAL A 27 -5.97 -40.54 -23.11
N HIS A 28 -6.45 -40.00 -22.02
CA HIS A 28 -5.60 -39.42 -20.97
C HIS A 28 -4.99 -40.60 -20.16
N VAL A 29 -3.76 -40.92 -20.46
CA VAL A 29 -2.92 -41.68 -19.54
C VAL A 29 -2.74 -40.83 -18.30
N ALA A 30 -3.39 -41.19 -17.21
CA ALA A 30 -3.17 -40.60 -15.91
C ALA A 30 -1.75 -40.92 -15.46
N ARG A 31 -0.81 -40.03 -15.76
CA ARG A 31 0.44 -39.99 -15.02
C ARG A 31 0.08 -39.43 -13.65
N GLY A 32 0.31 -40.26 -12.63
CA GLY A 32 0.19 -39.85 -11.25
C GLY A 32 0.99 -38.56 -11.06
N ALA A 33 0.31 -37.45 -10.96
CA ALA A 33 0.90 -36.24 -10.48
C ALA A 33 1.21 -36.51 -9.01
N ASP A 34 2.48 -36.62 -8.70
CA ASP A 34 2.99 -36.46 -7.36
C ASP A 34 2.48 -35.10 -6.89
N SER A 35 1.51 -35.14 -5.98
CA SER A 35 0.99 -33.94 -5.34
C SER A 35 2.06 -33.49 -4.35
N GLY A 36 3.15 -32.96 -4.89
CA GLY A 36 4.01 -32.08 -4.13
C GLY A 36 3.14 -30.93 -3.70
N THR A 37 2.75 -30.93 -2.43
CA THR A 37 2.10 -29.80 -1.80
C THR A 37 3.06 -28.64 -1.99
N ALA A 38 2.79 -27.79 -3.00
CA ALA A 38 3.49 -26.53 -3.12
C ALA A 38 3.22 -25.79 -1.82
N ALA A 39 4.26 -25.66 -0.98
CA ALA A 39 4.14 -24.89 0.25
C ALA A 39 3.70 -23.49 -0.18
N GLU A 40 2.53 -23.08 0.30
CA GLU A 40 2.04 -21.72 0.13
C GLU A 40 3.16 -20.77 0.56
N PRO A 41 3.53 -19.78 -0.28
CA PRO A 41 4.57 -18.84 0.12
C PRO A 41 4.19 -18.25 1.47
N PRO A 42 5.12 -18.14 2.43
CA PRO A 42 4.83 -17.65 3.75
C PRO A 42 4.15 -16.29 3.63
N LYS A 43 2.96 -16.16 4.24
CA LYS A 43 2.25 -14.90 4.31
C LYS A 43 3.21 -13.87 4.91
N PRO A 44 3.39 -12.70 4.28
CA PRO A 44 4.24 -11.65 4.84
C PRO A 44 3.85 -11.42 6.29
N GLU A 45 4.77 -11.61 7.21
CA GLU A 45 4.53 -11.25 8.60
C GLU A 45 4.24 -9.75 8.66
N PRO A 46 3.26 -9.32 9.47
CA PRO A 46 3.04 -7.91 9.68
C PRO A 46 4.36 -7.29 10.16
N ALA A 47 4.85 -6.34 9.41
CA ALA A 47 6.11 -5.66 9.71
C ALA A 47 5.82 -4.15 9.79
N GLY A 48 6.55 -3.50 10.67
CA GLY A 48 6.45 -2.08 10.88
C GLY A 48 5.81 -1.70 12.20
N SER A 49 6.40 -0.71 12.84
CA SER A 49 5.94 -0.17 14.10
C SER A 49 4.54 0.43 13.96
N GLU A 50 3.74 0.35 15.02
CA GLU A 50 2.46 1.03 15.11
C GLU A 50 2.70 2.50 15.49
N CYS A 51 2.38 3.42 14.59
CA CYS A 51 2.59 4.84 14.79
C CYS A 51 1.26 5.60 14.96
N ARG A 52 1.25 6.55 15.91
CA ARG A 52 0.17 7.54 16.08
C ARG A 52 0.74 8.92 15.86
N THR A 53 0.19 9.64 14.90
CA THR A 53 0.64 10.98 14.52
C THR A 53 -0.42 12.01 14.93
N THR A 54 0.03 13.08 15.59
CA THR A 54 -0.82 14.21 15.97
C THR A 54 -0.24 15.50 15.41
N VAL A 55 -1.06 16.27 14.71
CA VAL A 55 -0.69 17.57 14.15
C VAL A 55 -1.36 18.67 14.96
N GLU A 56 -0.57 19.63 15.43
CA GLU A 56 -1.04 20.80 16.17
C GLU A 56 -0.46 22.07 15.52
N GLY A 57 -1.22 22.64 14.61
CA GLY A 57 -0.82 23.84 13.86
C GLY A 57 0.44 23.62 13.02
N SER A 58 1.55 24.15 13.46
CA SER A 58 2.85 24.04 12.76
C SER A 58 3.75 22.91 13.27
N ARG A 59 3.27 22.09 14.20
CA ARG A 59 4.05 21.03 14.84
C ARG A 59 3.37 19.69 14.64
N VAL A 60 4.17 18.66 14.42
CA VAL A 60 3.72 17.28 14.39
C VAL A 60 4.55 16.42 15.33
N VAL A 61 3.88 15.51 15.99
CA VAL A 61 4.50 14.50 16.86
C VAL A 61 3.96 13.14 16.48
N ALA A 62 4.85 12.16 16.32
CA ALA A 62 4.50 10.77 16.13
C ALA A 62 5.11 9.90 17.23
N TYR A 63 4.32 8.99 17.77
CA TYR A 63 4.79 7.95 18.68
C TYR A 63 4.68 6.62 17.95
N CYS A 64 5.79 5.92 17.80
CA CYS A 64 5.89 4.64 17.12
C CYS A 64 6.30 3.55 18.10
N HIS A 65 5.47 2.53 18.28
CA HIS A 65 5.74 1.35 19.10
C HIS A 65 5.97 0.14 18.20
N ASN A 66 7.03 -0.61 18.42
CA ASN A 66 7.35 -1.82 17.68
C ASN A 66 6.96 -3.08 18.45
N PRO A 67 5.82 -3.73 18.15
CA PRO A 67 5.42 -4.96 18.79
C PRO A 67 6.07 -6.22 18.17
N TYR A 68 6.83 -6.07 17.10
CA TYR A 68 7.39 -7.18 16.31
C TYR A 68 8.81 -7.54 16.74
N PRO A 69 9.28 -8.75 16.40
CA PRO A 69 10.60 -9.24 16.84
C PRO A 69 11.78 -8.63 16.06
N SER A 70 11.53 -7.96 14.94
CA SER A 70 12.55 -7.30 14.12
C SER A 70 12.58 -5.79 14.35
N THR A 71 13.76 -5.20 14.24
CA THR A 71 13.90 -3.74 14.33
C THR A 71 13.33 -3.07 13.08
N ASP A 72 12.51 -2.05 13.29
CA ASP A 72 11.94 -1.20 12.25
C ASP A 72 12.67 0.16 12.20
N LEU A 73 12.94 0.68 11.00
CA LEU A 73 13.39 2.05 10.80
C LEU A 73 12.19 2.91 10.43
N VAL A 74 11.84 3.82 11.30
CA VAL A 74 10.72 4.76 11.11
C VAL A 74 11.25 6.13 10.75
N GLN A 75 10.59 6.82 9.83
CA GLN A 75 10.93 8.18 9.41
C GLN A 75 9.66 9.01 9.30
N LEU A 76 9.64 10.16 9.96
CA LEU A 76 8.53 11.10 9.87
C LEU A 76 8.73 12.00 8.66
N HIS A 77 7.68 12.13 7.86
CA HIS A 77 7.60 13.01 6.70
C HIS A 77 6.55 14.08 6.95
N THR A 78 6.85 15.31 6.62
CA THR A 78 5.99 16.45 6.88
C THR A 78 5.92 17.36 5.66
N GLU A 79 4.72 17.56 5.14
CA GLU A 79 4.44 18.51 4.06
C GLU A 79 3.81 19.77 4.65
N CYS A 80 4.37 20.92 4.31
CA CYS A 80 3.92 22.20 4.79
C CYS A 80 2.82 22.79 3.89
N ALA A 81 1.85 23.49 4.48
CA ALA A 81 0.69 23.99 3.74
C ALA A 81 1.01 25.16 2.80
N ARG A 82 2.08 25.90 3.07
CA ARG A 82 2.48 27.05 2.27
C ARG A 82 3.51 26.63 1.24
N TRP A 83 3.32 26.97 -0.02
CA TRP A 83 4.22 26.63 -1.11
C TRP A 83 5.68 27.11 -0.94
N TRP A 84 5.89 28.10 -0.10
CA TRP A 84 7.22 28.64 0.22
C TRP A 84 7.81 28.12 1.53
N ASP A 85 7.04 27.35 2.29
CA ASP A 85 7.52 26.67 3.49
C ASP A 85 8.21 25.37 3.09
N VAL A 86 9.22 24.98 3.84
CA VAL A 86 10.06 23.83 3.47
C VAL A 86 9.50 22.56 4.09
N ASP A 87 9.14 21.61 3.24
CA ASP A 87 8.79 20.27 3.68
C ASP A 87 9.98 19.62 4.40
N ALA A 88 9.70 18.83 5.40
CA ALA A 88 10.71 18.20 6.20
C ALA A 88 10.61 16.67 6.14
N ASP A 89 11.76 16.05 5.93
CA ASP A 89 11.97 14.63 6.13
C ASP A 89 12.87 14.43 7.35
N GLY A 90 12.28 13.95 8.44
CA GLY A 90 13.01 13.65 9.65
C GLY A 90 14.09 12.59 9.44
N THR A 91 15.02 12.48 10.36
CA THR A 91 16.00 11.39 10.35
C THR A 91 15.31 10.06 10.65
N ALA A 92 15.69 9.00 9.93
CA ALA A 92 15.21 7.66 10.22
C ALA A 92 15.70 7.19 11.59
N VAL A 93 14.81 6.66 12.42
CA VAL A 93 15.08 6.20 13.78
C VAL A 93 14.79 4.71 13.89
N ALA A 94 15.71 3.96 14.48
CA ALA A 94 15.53 2.53 14.73
C ALA A 94 14.64 2.31 15.96
N VAL A 95 13.58 1.53 15.77
CA VAL A 95 12.68 1.09 16.83
C VAL A 95 12.90 -0.41 17.07
N ALA A 96 13.65 -0.70 18.11
CA ALA A 96 13.90 -2.10 18.50
C ALA A 96 12.61 -2.78 18.99
N PRO A 97 12.56 -4.13 19.00
CA PRO A 97 11.41 -4.89 19.51
C PRO A 97 10.98 -4.42 20.91
N GLY A 98 9.67 -4.23 21.08
CA GLY A 98 9.06 -3.78 22.33
C GLY A 98 9.36 -2.35 22.74
N ARG A 99 10.01 -1.55 21.89
CA ARG A 99 10.36 -0.16 22.19
C ARG A 99 9.37 0.81 21.55
N THR A 100 9.30 2.00 22.16
CA THR A 100 8.55 3.14 21.64
C THR A 100 9.51 4.30 21.44
N VAL A 101 9.39 4.97 20.31
CA VAL A 101 10.13 6.19 20.00
C VAL A 101 9.18 7.34 19.73
N ARG A 102 9.63 8.55 19.97
CA ARG A 102 8.93 9.78 19.65
C ARG A 102 9.67 10.50 18.52
N LEU A 103 8.95 10.81 17.46
CA LEU A 103 9.41 11.62 16.35
C LEU A 103 8.72 12.98 16.41
N GLU A 104 9.41 14.02 16.00
CA GLU A 104 8.84 15.37 15.99
C GLU A 104 9.40 16.15 14.81
N ASP A 105 8.54 16.96 14.21
CA ASP A 105 8.90 17.89 13.17
C ASP A 105 8.00 19.13 13.19
N ARG A 106 8.36 20.13 12.39
CA ARG A 106 7.57 21.38 12.32
C ARG A 106 7.77 22.11 11.00
N CYS A 107 6.69 22.76 10.56
CA CYS A 107 6.70 23.80 9.54
C CYS A 107 6.86 25.19 10.17
N TRP A 108 7.13 26.19 9.38
CA TRP A 108 7.08 27.58 9.84
C TRP A 108 5.64 28.06 10.03
N LYS A 109 4.73 27.51 9.22
CA LYS A 109 3.30 27.74 9.28
C LYS A 109 2.57 26.41 9.48
N GLU A 110 1.39 26.28 8.95
CA GLU A 110 0.54 25.10 9.15
C GLU A 110 1.11 23.88 8.40
N ILE A 111 0.92 22.72 8.98
CA ILE A 111 1.19 21.43 8.34
C ILE A 111 -0.01 21.05 7.47
N ALA A 112 0.25 20.68 6.22
CA ALA A 112 -0.77 20.15 5.31
C ALA A 112 -1.02 18.66 5.58
N THR A 113 0.05 17.87 5.66
CA THR A 113 -0.01 16.43 5.94
C THR A 113 1.28 15.95 6.59
N ALA A 114 1.19 14.86 7.34
CA ALA A 114 2.34 14.18 7.91
C ALA A 114 2.07 12.68 7.98
N TRP A 115 3.10 11.88 7.73
CA TRP A 115 3.03 10.42 7.79
C TRP A 115 4.37 9.82 8.21
N VAL A 116 4.34 8.56 8.60
CA VAL A 116 5.54 7.80 8.95
C VAL A 116 5.77 6.72 7.92
N SER A 117 6.97 6.62 7.40
CA SER A 117 7.42 5.50 6.58
C SER A 117 8.19 4.48 7.41
N HIS A 118 8.17 3.22 6.95
CA HIS A 118 8.76 2.07 7.61
C HIS A 118 9.74 1.36 6.69
N ARG A 119 10.87 0.90 7.22
CA ARG A 119 11.85 0.07 6.50
C ARG A 119 12.43 -0.96 7.47
N PRO A 120 12.66 -2.21 7.01
CA PRO A 120 13.43 -3.16 7.80
C PRO A 120 14.83 -2.58 8.09
N ALA A 121 15.30 -2.72 9.33
CA ALA A 121 16.68 -2.37 9.63
C ALA A 121 17.63 -3.34 8.90
N PRO A 122 18.77 -2.86 8.37
CA PRO A 122 19.79 -3.75 7.84
C PRO A 122 20.32 -4.67 8.95
N LEU A 123 20.61 -5.92 8.57
CA LEU A 123 21.21 -6.93 9.46
C LEU A 123 22.66 -6.57 9.78
#